data_2988c82e1b70e9a32793fababca8f855
#
_entry.id   2988c82e1b70e9a32793fababca8f855
#
_cell.length_a   1.000
_cell.length_b   1.000
_cell.length_c   1.000
_cell.angle_alpha   90.00
_cell.angle_beta   90.00
_cell.angle_gamma   90.00
#
_symmetry.space_group_name_H-M   'P 1'
#
loop_
_entity.id
_entity.type
_entity.pdbx_description
1 polymer ?
#
loop_
_entity_poly.entity_id
_entity_poly.type
_entity_poly.pdbx_seq_one_letter_code
_entity_poly.pdbx_strand_id
1 'polypeptide(L)'
;LPMPQVVAVSTSRLCYLQTDLGHRSLFDALSEGREKGGRYAPEEKELLRRTIAELPRIQFVGAEGLDFGRCYPMASMDRTAVFFDLNYFKYCFLKTTGLDFNEVKLEEAFSEMAKDLVGDPDKHAFQYRDFQARNVMLDRDGQPRFIDFQGGRRGPVEYDVASFLWQASAHYA
;
A
#
# COMPACT_ATOMS: atom_id res chain seq x y z
N LEU A 1 -10.71 -0.56 -13.72
CA LEU A 1 -9.87 -0.09 -12.63
C LEU A 1 -8.81 0.88 -13.17
N PRO A 2 -8.35 1.84 -12.36
CA PRO A 2 -7.33 2.82 -12.75
C PRO A 2 -5.90 2.21 -12.68
N MET A 3 -5.69 1.12 -13.37
CA MET A 3 -4.44 0.35 -13.40
C MET A 3 -3.95 0.18 -14.84
N PRO A 4 -2.66 -0.10 -15.07
CA PRO A 4 -2.17 -0.43 -16.41
C PRO A 4 -2.82 -1.71 -16.90
N GLN A 5 -3.11 -1.75 -18.19
CA GLN A 5 -3.65 -2.95 -18.85
C GLN A 5 -2.51 -3.78 -19.40
N VAL A 6 -2.51 -5.08 -19.14
CA VAL A 6 -1.59 -6.02 -19.78
C VAL A 6 -2.05 -6.20 -21.23
N VAL A 7 -1.21 -5.77 -22.17
CA VAL A 7 -1.47 -5.83 -23.62
C VAL A 7 -1.07 -7.18 -24.20
N ALA A 8 0.05 -7.71 -23.75
CA ALA A 8 0.56 -9.01 -24.22
C ALA A 8 1.46 -9.64 -23.16
N VAL A 9 1.53 -10.97 -23.18
CA VAL A 9 2.45 -11.76 -22.33
C VAL A 9 3.24 -12.68 -23.26
N SER A 10 4.56 -12.78 -23.08
CA SER A 10 5.39 -13.70 -23.85
C SER A 10 5.01 -15.16 -23.60
N THR A 11 5.26 -16.03 -24.57
CA THR A 11 5.02 -17.48 -24.42
C THR A 11 5.82 -18.10 -23.27
N SER A 12 7.01 -17.57 -23.01
CA SER A 12 7.85 -17.97 -21.86
C SER A 12 7.33 -17.44 -20.52
N ARG A 13 6.37 -16.50 -20.52
CA ARG A 13 5.86 -15.77 -19.32
C ARG A 13 6.95 -15.01 -18.55
N LEU A 14 8.09 -14.75 -19.13
CA LEU A 14 9.19 -14.01 -18.49
C LEU A 14 9.11 -12.49 -18.74
N CYS A 15 8.28 -12.06 -19.69
CA CYS A 15 8.02 -10.64 -19.95
C CYS A 15 6.59 -10.40 -20.41
N TYR A 16 6.13 -9.19 -20.19
CA TYR A 16 4.82 -8.72 -20.63
C TYR A 16 4.88 -7.27 -21.07
N LEU A 17 3.93 -6.87 -21.88
CA LEU A 17 3.70 -5.49 -22.28
C LEU A 17 2.46 -4.98 -21.56
N GLN A 18 2.55 -3.77 -21.08
CA GLN A 18 1.41 -3.07 -20.46
C GLN A 18 1.29 -1.65 -21.01
N THR A 19 0.16 -1.01 -20.78
CA THR A 19 -0.04 0.40 -21.14
C THR A 19 0.97 1.28 -20.42
N ASP A 20 1.54 2.24 -21.13
CA ASP A 20 2.41 3.27 -20.57
C ASP A 20 1.58 4.32 -19.82
N LEU A 21 1.92 4.56 -18.58
CA LEU A 21 1.27 5.53 -17.71
C LEU A 21 2.05 6.86 -17.59
N GLY A 22 3.12 7.02 -18.37
CA GLY A 22 4.00 8.17 -18.30
C GLY A 22 5.06 8.06 -17.21
N HIS A 23 5.69 9.19 -16.88
CA HIS A 23 6.89 9.22 -16.01
C HIS A 23 6.68 9.98 -14.71
N ARG A 24 5.57 10.70 -14.56
CA ARG A 24 5.32 11.54 -13.39
C ARG A 24 4.54 10.76 -12.34
N SER A 25 5.16 10.56 -11.19
CA SER A 25 4.46 9.99 -10.03
C SER A 25 3.71 11.06 -9.23
N LEU A 26 2.78 10.63 -8.38
CA LEU A 26 2.16 11.50 -7.38
C LEU A 26 3.24 12.06 -6.44
N PHE A 27 4.24 11.25 -6.08
CA PHE A 27 5.35 11.70 -5.26
C PHE A 27 6.10 12.89 -5.87
N ASP A 28 6.36 12.86 -7.18
CA ASP A 28 7.01 13.97 -7.89
C ASP A 28 6.09 15.19 -7.98
N ALA A 29 4.79 14.97 -8.21
CA ALA A 29 3.80 16.03 -8.30
C ALA A 29 3.58 16.80 -6.98
N LEU A 30 3.93 16.18 -5.86
CA LEU A 30 3.81 16.74 -4.51
C LEU A 30 5.16 17.25 -3.95
N SER A 31 6.18 17.39 -4.80
CA SER A 31 7.52 17.78 -4.36
C SER A 31 7.55 19.13 -3.66
N GLU A 32 6.82 20.12 -4.17
CA GLU A 32 6.82 21.48 -3.63
C GLU A 32 6.28 21.55 -2.20
N GLY A 33 5.11 20.94 -1.94
CA GLY A 33 4.53 20.88 -0.60
C GLY A 33 5.38 20.08 0.38
N ARG A 34 6.01 18.98 -0.09
CA ARG A 34 6.92 18.17 0.69
C ARG A 34 8.18 18.92 1.09
N GLU A 35 8.82 19.66 0.17
CA GLU A 35 10.00 20.48 0.43
C GLU A 35 9.69 21.65 1.37
N LYS A 36 8.45 22.10 1.40
CA LYS A 36 7.95 23.10 2.36
C LYS A 36 7.53 22.49 3.70
N GLY A 37 7.93 21.26 4.01
CA GLY A 37 7.66 20.58 5.28
C GLY A 37 6.18 20.22 5.45
N GLY A 38 5.52 19.74 4.39
CA GLY A 38 4.13 19.30 4.40
C GLY A 38 3.10 20.42 4.16
N ARG A 39 3.53 21.61 3.82
CA ARG A 39 2.64 22.72 3.47
C ARG A 39 2.20 22.63 2.00
N TYR A 40 1.25 21.74 1.76
CA TYR A 40 0.71 21.46 0.43
C TYR A 40 -0.23 22.54 -0.06
N ALA A 41 -0.09 22.93 -1.34
CA ALA A 41 -0.99 23.84 -2.03
C ALA A 41 -2.39 23.22 -2.22
N PRO A 42 -3.44 24.01 -2.48
CA PRO A 42 -4.79 23.50 -2.72
C PRO A 42 -4.86 22.46 -3.83
N GLU A 43 -4.10 22.64 -4.92
CA GLU A 43 -4.04 21.76 -6.08
C GLU A 43 -3.39 20.40 -5.71
N GLU A 44 -2.33 20.42 -4.89
CA GLU A 44 -1.67 19.22 -4.38
C GLU A 44 -2.61 18.45 -3.43
N LYS A 45 -3.34 19.15 -2.56
CA LYS A 45 -4.34 18.54 -1.67
C LYS A 45 -5.49 17.91 -2.45
N GLU A 46 -5.93 18.56 -3.52
CA GLU A 46 -6.99 18.02 -4.37
C GLU A 46 -6.50 16.74 -5.10
N LEU A 47 -5.25 16.71 -5.52
CA LEU A 47 -4.65 15.52 -6.10
C LEU A 47 -4.58 14.35 -5.10
N LEU A 48 -4.21 14.63 -3.84
CA LEU A 48 -4.24 13.65 -2.76
C LEU A 48 -5.66 13.12 -2.52
N ARG A 49 -6.68 13.99 -2.48
CA ARG A 49 -8.08 13.58 -2.30
C ARG A 49 -8.56 12.68 -3.43
N ARG A 50 -8.27 13.04 -4.68
CA ARG A 50 -8.63 12.20 -5.85
C ARG A 50 -7.96 10.84 -5.79
N THR A 51 -6.71 10.79 -5.35
CA THR A 51 -5.98 9.54 -5.20
C THR A 51 -6.63 8.63 -4.15
N ILE A 52 -6.93 9.15 -2.96
CA ILE A 52 -7.59 8.37 -1.90
C ILE A 52 -9.02 7.95 -2.31
N ALA A 53 -9.73 8.80 -3.05
CA ALA A 53 -11.10 8.51 -3.49
C ALA A 53 -11.19 7.30 -4.45
N GLU A 54 -10.11 6.94 -5.15
CA GLU A 54 -10.06 5.73 -5.98
C GLU A 54 -9.82 4.44 -5.17
N LEU A 55 -9.33 4.54 -3.94
CA LEU A 55 -8.97 3.37 -3.13
C LEU A 55 -10.16 2.41 -2.90
N PRO A 56 -11.36 2.87 -2.51
CA PRO A 56 -12.50 1.96 -2.34
C PRO A 56 -12.84 1.18 -3.60
N ARG A 57 -12.72 1.80 -4.77
CA ARG A 57 -12.94 1.14 -6.06
C ARG A 57 -11.93 0.03 -6.30
N ILE A 58 -10.66 0.26 -5.95
CA ILE A 58 -9.60 -0.75 -6.05
C ILE A 58 -9.88 -1.89 -5.07
N GLN A 59 -10.24 -1.58 -3.82
CA GLN A 59 -10.42 -2.56 -2.76
C GLN A 59 -11.66 -3.45 -2.97
N PHE A 60 -12.77 -2.88 -3.41
CA PHE A 60 -14.04 -3.62 -3.53
C PHE A 60 -14.27 -4.12 -4.97
N VAL A 61 -14.25 -3.24 -5.96
CA VAL A 61 -14.45 -3.66 -7.36
C VAL A 61 -13.25 -4.50 -7.86
N GLY A 62 -12.03 -4.18 -7.41
CA GLY A 62 -10.83 -4.97 -7.70
C GLY A 62 -10.85 -6.38 -7.09
N ALA A 63 -11.60 -6.58 -6.02
CA ALA A 63 -11.78 -7.89 -5.38
C ALA A 63 -12.79 -8.79 -6.11
N GLU A 64 -13.66 -8.23 -6.94
CA GLU A 64 -14.69 -8.99 -7.64
C GLU A 64 -14.07 -10.03 -8.59
N GLY A 65 -14.34 -11.31 -8.32
CA GLY A 65 -13.82 -12.42 -9.11
C GLY A 65 -12.32 -12.70 -8.94
N LEU A 66 -11.64 -12.01 -8.03
CA LEU A 66 -10.23 -12.27 -7.74
C LEU A 66 -10.08 -13.57 -6.94
N ASP A 67 -9.26 -14.49 -7.47
CA ASP A 67 -8.83 -15.67 -6.73
C ASP A 67 -7.67 -15.29 -5.78
N PHE A 68 -8.01 -14.98 -4.53
CA PHE A 68 -7.02 -14.63 -3.51
C PHE A 68 -6.01 -15.76 -3.22
N GLY A 69 -6.34 -17.01 -3.55
CA GLY A 69 -5.38 -18.13 -3.45
C GLY A 69 -4.16 -17.98 -4.36
N ARG A 70 -4.23 -17.11 -5.36
CA ARG A 70 -3.10 -16.78 -6.26
C ARG A 70 -2.29 -15.57 -5.81
N CYS A 71 -2.69 -14.89 -4.74
CA CYS A 71 -1.93 -13.77 -4.21
C CYS A 71 -0.60 -14.24 -3.62
N TYR A 72 0.46 -13.49 -3.85
CA TYR A 72 1.81 -13.81 -3.38
C TYR A 72 2.30 -12.71 -2.41
N PRO A 73 3.03 -13.06 -1.35
CA PRO A 73 3.46 -14.41 -0.91
C PRO A 73 2.38 -15.18 -0.15
N MET A 74 1.22 -14.60 0.13
CA MET A 74 0.12 -15.24 0.87
C MET A 74 -1.24 -14.67 0.46
N ALA A 75 -2.29 -15.45 0.64
CA ALA A 75 -3.65 -15.14 0.20
C ALA A 75 -4.32 -14.02 1.02
N SER A 76 -3.99 -13.93 2.31
CA SER A 76 -4.65 -13.00 3.24
C SER A 76 -3.69 -12.40 4.26
N MET A 77 -4.10 -11.27 4.83
CA MET A 77 -3.46 -10.69 6.00
C MET A 77 -4.05 -11.32 7.27
N ASP A 78 -3.53 -12.49 7.59
CA ASP A 78 -3.84 -13.21 8.82
C ASP A 78 -2.83 -12.87 9.95
N ARG A 79 -2.97 -13.55 11.09
CA ARG A 79 -2.05 -13.39 12.21
C ARG A 79 -0.59 -13.62 11.81
N THR A 80 -0.31 -14.57 10.93
CA THR A 80 1.04 -14.88 10.45
C THR A 80 1.62 -13.73 9.65
N ALA A 81 0.82 -13.13 8.75
CA ALA A 81 1.21 -11.97 7.96
C ALA A 81 1.53 -10.76 8.85
N VAL A 82 0.70 -10.51 9.86
CA VAL A 82 0.94 -9.41 10.82
C VAL A 82 2.22 -9.64 11.61
N PHE A 83 2.44 -10.86 12.10
CA PHE A 83 3.68 -11.18 12.81
C PHE A 83 4.92 -11.06 11.93
N PHE A 84 4.81 -11.37 10.65
CA PHE A 84 5.90 -11.15 9.71
C PHE A 84 6.29 -9.66 9.64
N ASP A 85 5.32 -8.77 9.49
CA ASP A 85 5.55 -7.32 9.44
C ASP A 85 6.08 -6.78 10.79
N LEU A 86 5.52 -7.23 11.92
CA LEU A 86 5.98 -6.84 13.26
C LEU A 86 7.41 -7.34 13.57
N ASN A 87 7.75 -8.54 13.15
CA ASN A 87 9.10 -9.06 13.27
C ASN A 87 10.09 -8.31 12.35
N TYR A 88 9.66 -7.91 11.16
CA TYR A 88 10.46 -7.04 10.31
C TYR A 88 10.77 -5.72 11.02
N PHE A 89 9.77 -5.07 11.64
CA PHE A 89 9.98 -3.89 12.49
C PHE A 89 10.97 -4.19 13.63
N LYS A 90 10.75 -5.28 14.38
CA LYS A 90 11.61 -5.67 15.52
C LYS A 90 13.06 -5.82 15.12
N TYR A 91 13.34 -6.60 14.07
CA TYR A 91 14.70 -6.95 13.68
C TYR A 91 15.40 -5.91 12.81
N CYS A 92 14.68 -5.27 11.89
CA CYS A 92 15.25 -4.33 10.94
C CYS A 92 15.30 -2.88 11.46
N PHE A 93 14.50 -2.56 12.48
CA PHE A 93 14.46 -1.23 13.08
C PHE A 93 14.75 -1.27 14.57
N LEU A 94 13.89 -1.83 15.40
CA LEU A 94 13.96 -1.69 16.85
C LEU A 94 15.31 -2.19 17.43
N LYS A 95 15.77 -3.36 17.03
CA LYS A 95 17.08 -3.90 17.47
C LYS A 95 18.26 -3.08 16.97
N THR A 96 18.15 -2.39 15.87
CA THR A 96 19.23 -1.55 15.34
C THR A 96 19.39 -0.21 16.06
N THR A 97 18.38 0.20 16.84
CA THR A 97 18.45 1.44 17.63
C THR A 97 19.34 1.32 18.87
N GLY A 98 19.64 0.10 19.32
CA GLY A 98 20.37 -0.16 20.56
C GLY A 98 19.55 0.12 21.83
N LEU A 99 18.25 0.38 21.73
CA LEU A 99 17.38 0.56 22.88
C LEU A 99 17.11 -0.79 23.57
N ASP A 100 17.21 -0.79 24.91
CA ASP A 100 16.81 -1.93 25.71
C ASP A 100 15.30 -2.06 25.76
N PHE A 101 14.79 -3.25 25.58
CA PHE A 101 13.35 -3.57 25.71
C PHE A 101 13.15 -5.01 26.20
N ASN A 102 12.00 -5.23 26.82
CA ASN A 102 11.63 -6.57 27.30
C ASN A 102 11.02 -7.38 26.15
N GLU A 103 11.72 -8.41 25.69
CA GLU A 103 11.32 -9.26 24.58
C GLU A 103 9.95 -9.94 24.82
N VAL A 104 9.66 -10.38 26.06
CA VAL A 104 8.40 -11.05 26.39
C VAL A 104 7.24 -10.09 26.27
N LYS A 105 7.36 -8.89 26.88
CA LYS A 105 6.33 -7.85 26.77
C LYS A 105 6.10 -7.39 25.33
N LEU A 106 7.15 -7.34 24.53
CA LEU A 106 7.01 -7.00 23.12
C LEU A 106 6.22 -8.07 22.34
N GLU A 107 6.48 -9.35 22.57
CA GLU A 107 5.72 -10.45 21.95
C GLU A 107 4.25 -10.48 22.44
N GLU A 108 3.99 -10.19 23.70
CA GLU A 108 2.63 -10.00 24.21
C GLU A 108 1.91 -8.86 23.49
N ALA A 109 2.56 -7.68 23.37
CA ALA A 109 2.03 -6.53 22.64
C ALA A 109 1.80 -6.86 21.15
N PHE A 110 2.70 -7.59 20.51
CA PHE A 110 2.53 -8.05 19.13
C PHE A 110 1.33 -8.99 18.98
N SER A 111 1.10 -9.85 19.96
CA SER A 111 -0.04 -10.78 19.96
C SER A 111 -1.37 -10.04 20.08
N GLU A 112 -1.48 -9.04 20.97
CA GLU A 112 -2.64 -8.18 21.09
C GLU A 112 -2.87 -7.37 19.79
N MET A 113 -1.83 -6.71 19.31
CA MET A 113 -1.88 -5.93 18.07
C MET A 113 -2.29 -6.76 16.85
N ALA A 114 -1.76 -7.99 16.74
CA ALA A 114 -2.13 -8.87 15.64
C ALA A 114 -3.61 -9.27 15.68
N LYS A 115 -4.17 -9.48 16.88
CA LYS A 115 -5.59 -9.76 17.06
C LYS A 115 -6.45 -8.58 16.59
N ASP A 116 -6.07 -7.36 16.97
CA ASP A 116 -6.81 -6.16 16.61
C ASP A 116 -6.69 -5.84 15.11
N LEU A 117 -5.48 -5.97 14.53
CA LEU A 117 -5.22 -5.68 13.12
C LEU A 117 -5.87 -6.70 12.15
N VAL A 118 -5.96 -7.97 12.52
CA VAL A 118 -6.70 -8.94 11.70
C VAL A 118 -8.20 -8.66 11.76
N GLY A 119 -8.71 -8.26 12.93
CA GLY A 119 -10.09 -7.88 13.11
C GLY A 119 -11.08 -8.96 12.66
N ASP A 120 -12.11 -8.55 11.92
CA ASP A 120 -13.16 -9.41 11.39
C ASP A 120 -12.87 -9.75 9.92
N PRO A 121 -12.47 -11.01 9.60
CA PRO A 121 -12.13 -11.40 8.23
C PRO A 121 -13.28 -11.24 7.22
N ASP A 122 -14.54 -11.19 7.67
CA ASP A 122 -15.69 -11.02 6.79
C ASP A 122 -15.78 -9.58 6.24
N LYS A 123 -15.09 -8.63 6.88
CA LYS A 123 -14.97 -7.23 6.42
C LYS A 123 -13.76 -6.99 5.53
N HIS A 124 -12.92 -8.00 5.30
CA HIS A 124 -11.76 -7.87 4.47
C HIS A 124 -12.12 -7.77 2.98
N ALA A 125 -11.40 -6.91 2.27
CA ALA A 125 -11.45 -6.77 0.83
C ALA A 125 -10.05 -6.91 0.22
N PHE A 126 -9.83 -6.45 -1.01
CA PHE A 126 -8.49 -6.40 -1.58
C PHE A 126 -7.68 -5.32 -0.87
N GLN A 127 -6.63 -5.72 -0.18
CA GLN A 127 -5.62 -4.85 0.42
C GLN A 127 -4.50 -4.66 -0.61
N TYR A 128 -4.24 -3.41 -0.99
CA TYR A 128 -3.23 -3.07 -2.00
C TYR A 128 -1.80 -3.29 -1.48
N ARG A 129 -1.55 -3.05 -0.19
CA ARG A 129 -0.27 -3.15 0.54
C ARG A 129 0.68 -1.96 0.34
N ASP A 130 1.09 -1.71 -0.89
CA ASP A 130 2.06 -0.67 -1.20
C ASP A 130 1.39 0.61 -1.73
N PHE A 131 0.25 0.99 -1.12
CA PHE A 131 -0.48 2.20 -1.44
C PHE A 131 0.28 3.43 -0.93
N GLN A 132 1.17 3.93 -1.77
CA GLN A 132 2.03 5.07 -1.47
C GLN A 132 2.21 5.97 -2.70
N ALA A 133 2.59 7.24 -2.48
CA ALA A 133 2.67 8.24 -3.54
C ALA A 133 3.62 7.87 -4.70
N ARG A 134 4.65 7.04 -4.44
CA ARG A 134 5.58 6.56 -5.47
C ARG A 134 4.95 5.54 -6.41
N ASN A 135 3.91 4.83 -5.96
CA ASN A 135 3.20 3.80 -6.70
C ASN A 135 1.91 4.32 -7.34
N VAL A 136 1.73 5.64 -7.35
CA VAL A 136 0.65 6.32 -8.07
C VAL A 136 1.26 7.16 -9.19
N MET A 137 0.97 6.78 -10.43
CA MET A 137 1.36 7.53 -11.61
C MET A 137 0.25 8.53 -12.00
N LEU A 138 0.63 9.63 -12.59
CA LEU A 138 -0.30 10.58 -13.18
C LEU A 138 -0.27 10.41 -14.69
N ASP A 139 -1.41 10.02 -15.26
CA ASP A 139 -1.53 9.92 -16.71
C ASP A 139 -1.50 11.31 -17.39
N ARG A 140 -1.64 11.32 -18.72
CA ARG A 140 -1.58 12.56 -19.53
C ARG A 140 -2.65 13.59 -19.14
N ASP A 141 -3.75 13.12 -18.56
CA ASP A 141 -4.86 13.98 -18.09
C ASP A 141 -4.71 14.31 -16.59
N GLY A 142 -3.59 13.94 -15.97
CA GLY A 142 -3.31 14.16 -14.54
C GLY A 142 -4.18 13.28 -13.62
N GLN A 143 -4.74 12.16 -14.13
CA GLN A 143 -5.53 11.25 -13.31
C GLN A 143 -4.63 10.21 -12.64
N PRO A 144 -4.90 9.84 -11.37
CA PRO A 144 -4.12 8.84 -10.67
C PRO A 144 -4.32 7.44 -11.28
N ARG A 145 -3.20 6.75 -11.49
CA ARG A 145 -3.11 5.38 -11.98
C ARG A 145 -2.19 4.60 -11.03
N PHE A 146 -2.58 3.38 -10.71
CA PHE A 146 -1.96 2.61 -9.64
C PHE A 146 -1.12 1.47 -10.19
N ILE A 147 0.12 1.35 -9.68
CA ILE A 147 1.11 0.35 -10.06
C ILE A 147 1.66 -0.34 -8.79
N ASP A 148 2.39 -1.44 -8.96
CA ASP A 148 3.08 -2.14 -7.87
C ASP A 148 2.13 -2.80 -6.84
N PHE A 149 1.05 -3.40 -7.34
CA PHE A 149 0.01 -4.03 -6.52
C PHE A 149 0.16 -5.56 -6.36
N GLN A 150 1.28 -6.13 -6.83
CA GLN A 150 1.51 -7.59 -6.80
C GLN A 150 1.64 -8.15 -5.37
N GLY A 151 1.91 -7.32 -4.37
CA GLY A 151 1.89 -7.70 -2.96
C GLY A 151 0.48 -7.75 -2.35
N GLY A 152 -0.54 -7.37 -3.13
CA GLY A 152 -1.92 -7.30 -2.69
C GLY A 152 -2.49 -8.66 -2.31
N ARG A 153 -3.41 -8.65 -1.37
CA ARG A 153 -4.05 -9.84 -0.80
C ARG A 153 -5.39 -9.49 -0.17
N ARG A 154 -6.08 -10.46 0.39
CA ARG A 154 -7.26 -10.19 1.20
C ARG A 154 -6.84 -9.63 2.57
N GLY A 155 -7.40 -8.51 3.00
CA GLY A 155 -7.05 -7.90 4.29
C GLY A 155 -7.95 -6.75 4.69
N PRO A 156 -7.70 -6.15 5.88
CA PRO A 156 -8.46 -5.01 6.37
C PRO A 156 -8.24 -3.80 5.46
N VAL A 157 -9.33 -3.12 5.13
CA VAL A 157 -9.32 -1.99 4.18
C VAL A 157 -8.61 -0.76 4.73
N GLU A 158 -8.55 -0.62 6.03
CA GLU A 158 -7.93 0.50 6.74
C GLU A 158 -6.40 0.54 6.56
N TYR A 159 -5.79 -0.62 6.31
CA TYR A 159 -4.34 -0.74 6.16
C TYR A 159 -3.79 0.20 5.07
N ASP A 160 -4.43 0.23 3.91
CA ASP A 160 -3.96 1.04 2.78
C ASP A 160 -4.06 2.54 3.06
N VAL A 161 -5.14 2.96 3.76
CA VAL A 161 -5.29 4.35 4.19
C VAL A 161 -4.18 4.72 5.18
N ALA A 162 -3.91 3.86 6.16
CA ALA A 162 -2.84 4.06 7.13
C ALA A 162 -1.47 4.12 6.41
N SER A 163 -1.19 3.17 5.51
CA SER A 163 0.05 3.14 4.71
C SER A 163 0.26 4.44 3.93
N PHE A 164 -0.79 4.97 3.32
CA PHE A 164 -0.71 6.21 2.55
C PHE A 164 -0.48 7.43 3.43
N LEU A 165 -1.20 7.55 4.54
CA LEU A 165 -1.13 8.72 5.41
C LEU A 165 0.15 8.77 6.26
N TRP A 166 0.68 7.63 6.68
CA TRP A 166 1.87 7.54 7.55
C TRP A 166 3.18 7.26 6.81
N GLN A 167 3.21 7.36 5.48
CA GLN A 167 4.47 7.23 4.78
C GLN A 167 5.43 8.38 5.16
N ALA A 168 6.53 8.04 5.83
CA ALA A 168 7.46 9.02 6.41
C ALA A 168 8.06 9.98 5.38
N SER A 169 8.24 9.53 4.14
CA SER A 169 8.81 10.36 3.06
C SER A 169 7.86 11.41 2.47
N ALA A 170 6.58 11.38 2.85
CA ALA A 170 5.58 12.27 2.25
C ALA A 170 5.36 13.57 3.04
N HIS A 171 5.65 13.57 4.35
CA HIS A 171 5.44 14.75 5.21
C HIS A 171 4.01 15.29 5.17
N TYR A 172 2.99 14.41 5.25
CA TYR A 172 1.58 14.82 5.17
C TYR A 172 1.03 15.44 6.46
N ALA A 173 1.73 15.37 7.55
CA ALA A 173 1.25 15.88 8.84
C ALA A 173 1.44 17.38 8.99
#